data_ce916156adc8f1a125a2e464f37569d0
#
_entry.id   ce916156adc8f1a125a2e464f37569d0
#
_cell.length_a   1.000
_cell.length_b   1.000
_cell.length_c   1.000
_cell.angle_alpha   90.00
_cell.angle_beta   90.00
_cell.angle_gamma   90.00
#
_symmetry.space_group_name_H-M   'P 1'
#
loop_
_entity.id
_entity.type
_entity.pdbx_description
1 polymer ?
#
loop_
_entity_poly.entity_id
_entity_poly.type
_entity_poly.pdbx_seq_one_letter_code
_entity_poly.pdbx_strand_id
1 'polypeptide(L)'
;QQYFIANETIYIKDDVALGADTIMETVTTGSQDGRFSATWTATPRSDGGSYDFYAVFEGTSDLGYARSQEYSVSVIGPTESAPQTIGGKYYTELVLNQIPAAVYSTQSVTFSGKLTSNGQPLANALVYIKEDDPLLPDQFIANGKTNSNGIFSIPWRVTPGLVELDFDIYAVFEEDSTYARAVTTTQQMKVEKYWSEVSLHSFPQSANIGDT
;
A
#
# COMPACT_ATOMS: atom_id res chain seq x y z
N GLN A 1 -14.46 42.90 -36.30
CA GLN A 1 -15.40 42.23 -35.36
C GLN A 1 -15.12 40.74 -35.41
N GLN A 2 -14.75 40.18 -34.28
CA GLN A 2 -14.49 38.74 -34.21
C GLN A 2 -15.81 38.01 -33.99
N TYR A 3 -16.18 37.17 -34.90
CA TYR A 3 -17.38 36.34 -34.79
C TYR A 3 -16.98 35.02 -34.14
N PHE A 4 -17.72 34.61 -33.12
CA PHE A 4 -17.56 33.30 -32.49
C PHE A 4 -18.55 32.30 -33.11
N ILE A 5 -18.07 31.10 -33.35
CA ILE A 5 -18.90 29.99 -33.81
C ILE A 5 -19.48 29.29 -32.55
N ALA A 6 -20.80 29.41 -32.38
CA ALA A 6 -21.50 28.94 -31.20
C ALA A 6 -22.35 27.71 -31.49
N ASN A 7 -22.42 26.79 -30.49
CA ASN A 7 -23.21 25.56 -30.53
C ASN A 7 -22.87 24.60 -31.69
N GLU A 8 -21.63 24.66 -32.17
CA GLU A 8 -21.15 23.78 -33.23
C GLU A 8 -20.36 22.60 -32.68
N THR A 9 -20.43 21.48 -33.39
CA THR A 9 -19.75 20.25 -32.99
C THR A 9 -18.27 20.30 -33.40
N ILE A 10 -17.39 20.02 -32.42
CA ILE A 10 -15.96 19.87 -32.63
C ILE A 10 -15.56 18.43 -32.28
N TYR A 11 -14.80 17.83 -33.15
CA TYR A 11 -14.19 16.51 -32.93
C TYR A 11 -12.75 16.68 -32.50
N ILE A 12 -12.39 16.08 -31.38
CA ILE A 12 -11.00 15.90 -30.96
C ILE A 12 -10.54 14.56 -31.51
N LYS A 13 -9.55 14.59 -32.38
CA LYS A 13 -9.03 13.41 -33.07
C LYS A 13 -7.58 13.14 -32.70
N ASP A 14 -7.18 11.87 -32.73
CA ASP A 14 -5.79 11.42 -32.70
C ASP A 14 -5.36 11.09 -34.13
N ASP A 15 -4.30 11.73 -34.61
CA ASP A 15 -3.70 11.45 -35.91
C ASP A 15 -2.95 10.11 -35.86
N VAL A 16 -3.40 9.15 -36.65
CA VAL A 16 -2.80 7.83 -36.73
C VAL A 16 -2.02 7.70 -38.03
N ALA A 17 -0.68 7.77 -37.98
CA ALA A 17 0.22 7.88 -39.09
C ALA A 17 0.02 6.87 -40.26
N LEU A 18 -0.58 5.71 -40.02
CA LEU A 18 -0.83 4.66 -41.03
C LEU A 18 -2.27 4.14 -41.02
N GLY A 19 -3.24 4.92 -40.52
CA GLY A 19 -4.62 4.51 -40.38
C GLY A 19 -5.59 5.66 -40.52
N ALA A 20 -6.86 5.39 -40.25
CA ALA A 20 -7.85 6.43 -40.09
C ALA A 20 -7.74 7.07 -38.71
N ASP A 21 -7.82 8.40 -38.65
CA ASP A 21 -7.79 9.15 -37.39
C ASP A 21 -8.93 8.73 -36.48
N THR A 22 -8.61 8.59 -35.21
CA THR A 22 -9.57 8.15 -34.20
C THR A 22 -10.23 9.35 -33.54
N ILE A 23 -11.56 9.38 -33.46
CA ILE A 23 -12.28 10.37 -32.67
C ILE A 23 -12.11 9.99 -31.19
N MET A 24 -11.44 10.86 -30.44
CA MET A 24 -11.19 10.68 -29.01
C MET A 24 -12.31 11.28 -28.16
N GLU A 25 -12.89 12.40 -28.62
CA GLU A 25 -13.96 13.09 -27.90
C GLU A 25 -14.77 13.95 -28.90
N THR A 26 -16.04 14.18 -28.59
CA THR A 26 -16.92 15.08 -29.32
C THR A 26 -17.48 16.13 -28.36
N VAL A 27 -17.26 17.40 -28.65
CA VAL A 27 -17.66 18.51 -27.79
C VAL A 27 -18.41 19.57 -28.61
N THR A 28 -19.11 20.48 -27.92
CA THR A 28 -19.85 21.58 -28.54
C THR A 28 -19.26 22.91 -28.09
N THR A 29 -19.12 23.85 -29.00
CA THR A 29 -18.67 25.22 -28.69
C THR A 29 -19.70 25.97 -27.85
N GLY A 30 -19.21 26.77 -26.90
CA GLY A 30 -20.04 27.59 -26.02
C GLY A 30 -20.85 28.63 -26.82
N SER A 31 -22.06 28.91 -26.37
CA SER A 31 -23.01 29.80 -27.03
C SER A 31 -22.63 31.28 -27.02
N GLN A 32 -21.69 31.67 -26.14
CA GLN A 32 -21.35 33.09 -25.97
C GLN A 32 -19.93 33.45 -26.44
N ASP A 33 -18.99 32.50 -26.43
CA ASP A 33 -17.59 32.76 -26.70
C ASP A 33 -16.94 31.79 -27.71
N GLY A 34 -17.71 30.79 -28.19
CA GLY A 34 -17.20 29.79 -29.13
C GLY A 34 -16.10 28.88 -28.58
N ARG A 35 -15.87 28.88 -27.26
CA ARG A 35 -14.88 28.03 -26.63
C ARG A 35 -15.42 26.64 -26.38
N PHE A 36 -14.53 25.67 -26.31
CA PHE A 36 -14.84 24.30 -25.92
C PHE A 36 -13.74 23.75 -25.02
N SER A 37 -14.07 22.71 -24.29
CA SER A 37 -13.11 21.91 -23.52
C SER A 37 -13.44 20.44 -23.65
N ALA A 38 -12.42 19.61 -23.69
CA ALA A 38 -12.53 18.15 -23.71
C ALA A 38 -11.70 17.56 -22.57
N THR A 39 -12.14 16.41 -22.05
CA THR A 39 -11.38 15.64 -21.07
C THR A 39 -11.12 14.26 -21.63
N TRP A 40 -9.92 13.78 -21.48
CA TRP A 40 -9.52 12.45 -21.92
C TRP A 40 -8.78 11.73 -20.81
N THR A 41 -9.05 10.44 -20.64
CA THR A 41 -8.30 9.59 -19.70
C THR A 41 -7.11 8.99 -20.41
N ALA A 42 -5.91 9.34 -19.95
CA ALA A 42 -4.68 8.84 -20.53
C ALA A 42 -4.56 7.31 -20.36
N THR A 43 -4.44 6.60 -21.46
CA THR A 43 -4.15 5.16 -21.49
C THR A 43 -2.90 4.93 -22.33
N PRO A 44 -1.99 4.02 -21.90
CA PRO A 44 -0.83 3.69 -22.72
C PRO A 44 -1.25 3.15 -24.09
N ARG A 45 -0.60 3.60 -25.15
CA ARG A 45 -0.78 3.01 -26.48
C ARG A 45 -0.10 1.64 -26.55
N SER A 46 -0.71 0.71 -27.23
CA SER A 46 -0.17 -0.64 -27.44
C SER A 46 1.13 -0.66 -28.28
N ASP A 47 1.35 0.38 -29.09
CA ASP A 47 2.53 0.59 -29.93
C ASP A 47 3.64 1.41 -29.22
N GLY A 48 3.39 1.88 -27.98
CA GLY A 48 4.34 2.71 -27.21
C GLY A 48 4.51 4.13 -27.74
N GLY A 49 3.66 4.58 -28.68
CA GLY A 49 3.73 5.89 -29.30
C GLY A 49 3.07 7.00 -28.47
N SER A 50 3.21 8.23 -28.96
CA SER A 50 2.46 9.40 -28.48
C SER A 50 1.08 9.48 -29.14
N TYR A 51 0.19 10.23 -28.53
CA TYR A 51 -1.05 10.70 -29.15
C TYR A 51 -0.79 12.06 -29.78
N ASP A 52 -1.26 12.24 -31.03
CA ASP A 52 -1.15 13.49 -31.75
C ASP A 52 -2.52 14.11 -31.92
N PHE A 53 -2.91 14.93 -30.94
CA PHE A 53 -4.27 15.49 -30.87
C PHE A 53 -4.43 16.73 -31.73
N TYR A 54 -5.56 16.82 -32.41
CA TYR A 54 -6.02 18.00 -33.06
C TYR A 54 -7.55 18.12 -32.99
N ALA A 55 -8.05 19.34 -33.13
CA ALA A 55 -9.49 19.61 -33.16
C ALA A 55 -9.96 19.87 -34.59
N VAL A 56 -11.15 19.37 -34.94
CA VAL A 56 -11.77 19.55 -36.24
C VAL A 56 -13.20 20.05 -36.10
N PHE A 57 -13.49 21.06 -36.88
CA PHE A 57 -14.84 21.48 -37.25
C PHE A 57 -15.06 21.07 -38.72
N GLU A 58 -16.02 20.19 -38.96
CA GLU A 58 -16.25 19.64 -40.32
C GLU A 58 -16.95 20.64 -41.24
N GLY A 59 -17.38 21.79 -40.70
CA GLY A 59 -18.12 22.79 -41.44
C GLY A 59 -19.64 22.55 -41.45
N THR A 60 -20.36 23.55 -41.94
CA THR A 60 -21.81 23.49 -42.20
C THR A 60 -22.07 24.04 -43.60
N SER A 61 -23.36 24.21 -43.99
CA SER A 61 -23.73 24.90 -45.26
C SER A 61 -23.15 26.31 -45.36
N ASP A 62 -22.98 26.99 -44.22
CA ASP A 62 -22.62 28.41 -44.15
C ASP A 62 -21.19 28.65 -43.59
N LEU A 63 -20.57 27.64 -43.00
CA LEU A 63 -19.27 27.72 -42.37
C LEU A 63 -18.31 26.65 -42.95
N GLY A 64 -17.15 27.09 -43.34
CA GLY A 64 -16.11 26.20 -43.89
C GLY A 64 -15.47 25.29 -42.85
N TYR A 65 -14.84 24.22 -43.32
CA TYR A 65 -14.00 23.31 -42.52
C TYR A 65 -12.86 24.06 -41.82
N ALA A 66 -12.56 23.66 -40.58
CA ALA A 66 -11.40 24.16 -39.83
C ALA A 66 -10.71 23.03 -39.05
N ARG A 67 -9.38 23.08 -39.00
CA ARG A 67 -8.55 22.15 -38.23
C ARG A 67 -7.50 22.93 -37.43
N SER A 68 -7.28 22.54 -36.18
CA SER A 68 -6.19 23.11 -35.37
C SER A 68 -4.84 22.58 -35.81
N GLN A 69 -3.78 23.13 -35.25
CA GLN A 69 -2.47 22.47 -35.21
C GLN A 69 -2.55 21.20 -34.33
N GLU A 70 -1.59 20.32 -34.52
CA GLU A 70 -1.43 19.11 -33.73
C GLU A 70 -0.63 19.37 -32.46
N TYR A 71 -0.95 18.60 -31.42
CA TYR A 71 -0.26 18.59 -30.14
C TYR A 71 0.05 17.16 -29.75
N SER A 72 1.35 16.81 -29.71
CA SER A 72 1.80 15.48 -29.28
C SER A 72 1.77 15.35 -27.76
N VAL A 73 1.15 14.29 -27.26
CA VAL A 73 1.07 13.93 -25.85
C VAL A 73 1.64 12.54 -25.63
N SER A 74 2.78 12.44 -24.97
CA SER A 74 3.33 11.17 -24.54
C SER A 74 2.66 10.72 -23.25
N VAL A 75 2.03 9.56 -23.25
CA VAL A 75 1.51 8.95 -22.02
C VAL A 75 2.65 8.22 -21.35
N ILE A 76 3.15 8.82 -20.27
CA ILE A 76 4.12 8.19 -19.41
C ILE A 76 3.32 7.28 -18.48
N GLY A 77 3.33 5.97 -18.77
CA GLY A 77 2.85 4.96 -17.82
C GLY A 77 3.69 5.00 -16.54
N PRO A 78 3.24 4.40 -15.45
CA PRO A 78 4.13 4.15 -14.34
C PRO A 78 5.37 3.47 -14.92
N THR A 79 6.53 4.03 -14.67
CA THR A 79 7.81 3.42 -15.07
C THR A 79 7.84 2.10 -14.31
N GLU A 80 7.44 1.02 -14.96
CA GLU A 80 7.64 -0.32 -14.42
C GLU A 80 9.16 -0.52 -14.48
N SER A 81 9.81 -0.11 -13.40
CA SER A 81 11.21 -0.47 -13.22
C SER A 81 11.28 -1.98 -13.32
N ALA A 82 12.20 -2.48 -14.13
CA ALA A 82 12.42 -3.92 -14.24
C ALA A 82 12.40 -4.54 -12.85
N PRO A 83 11.74 -5.67 -12.63
CA PRO A 83 11.60 -6.27 -11.32
C PRO A 83 12.98 -6.37 -10.65
N GLN A 84 13.12 -5.78 -9.46
CA GLN A 84 14.37 -5.86 -8.72
C GLN A 84 14.56 -7.29 -8.23
N THR A 85 15.77 -7.82 -8.42
CA THR A 85 16.12 -9.16 -7.95
C THR A 85 17.36 -9.11 -7.05
N ILE A 86 17.40 -10.01 -6.07
CA ILE A 86 18.55 -10.25 -5.19
C ILE A 86 18.89 -11.74 -5.30
N GLY A 87 20.09 -12.05 -5.75
CA GLY A 87 20.51 -13.45 -5.95
C GLY A 87 19.62 -14.25 -6.91
N GLY A 88 19.01 -13.59 -7.92
CA GLY A 88 18.10 -14.20 -8.88
C GLY A 88 16.66 -14.39 -8.39
N LYS A 89 16.34 -13.93 -7.18
CA LYS A 89 14.99 -13.96 -6.61
C LYS A 89 14.39 -12.56 -6.60
N TYR A 90 13.07 -12.43 -6.74
CA TYR A 90 12.38 -11.14 -6.68
C TYR A 90 12.59 -10.48 -5.31
N TYR A 91 12.89 -9.19 -5.33
CA TYR A 91 13.02 -8.37 -4.13
C TYR A 91 11.71 -8.34 -3.35
N THR A 92 11.81 -8.46 -2.02
CA THR A 92 10.67 -8.35 -1.10
C THR A 92 10.94 -7.29 -0.04
N GLU A 93 9.86 -6.66 0.39
CA GLU A 93 9.86 -5.67 1.47
C GLU A 93 8.83 -6.08 2.52
N LEU A 94 9.27 -6.13 3.77
CA LEU A 94 8.44 -6.50 4.92
C LEU A 94 8.37 -5.33 5.90
N VAL A 95 7.17 -4.96 6.29
CA VAL A 95 6.89 -3.92 7.28
C VAL A 95 6.15 -4.54 8.45
N LEU A 96 6.64 -4.32 9.68
CA LEU A 96 5.95 -4.61 10.93
C LEU A 96 5.40 -3.30 11.47
N ASN A 97 4.10 -3.23 11.73
CA ASN A 97 3.49 -2.07 12.36
C ASN A 97 3.99 -1.91 13.80
N GLN A 98 3.84 -0.69 14.34
CA GLN A 98 4.22 -0.41 15.73
C GLN A 98 3.54 -1.40 16.69
N ILE A 99 4.32 -2.05 17.52
CA ILE A 99 3.87 -2.94 18.59
C ILE A 99 3.72 -2.18 19.92
N PRO A 100 2.94 -2.68 20.90
CA PRO A 100 2.90 -2.11 22.25
C PRO A 100 4.27 -2.14 22.90
N ALA A 101 4.67 -1.05 23.57
CA ALA A 101 5.93 -1.00 24.31
C ALA A 101 5.92 -1.90 25.56
N ALA A 102 4.72 -2.19 26.11
CA ALA A 102 4.56 -3.10 27.24
C ALA A 102 3.25 -3.88 27.13
N VAL A 103 3.25 -5.10 27.64
CA VAL A 103 2.07 -5.98 27.77
C VAL A 103 2.14 -6.72 29.09
N TYR A 104 0.97 -7.10 29.62
CA TYR A 104 0.93 -7.90 30.85
C TYR A 104 0.92 -9.40 30.52
N SER A 105 1.49 -10.20 31.41
CA SER A 105 1.41 -11.66 31.34
C SER A 105 -0.06 -12.12 31.12
N THR A 106 -0.25 -13.09 30.22
CA THR A 106 -1.55 -13.61 29.80
C THR A 106 -2.39 -12.73 28.85
N GLN A 107 -1.97 -11.50 28.58
CA GLN A 107 -2.60 -10.69 27.55
C GLN A 107 -2.32 -11.25 26.12
N SER A 108 -3.15 -10.83 25.19
CA SER A 108 -2.95 -11.10 23.77
C SER A 108 -2.45 -9.85 23.05
N VAL A 109 -1.47 -10.05 22.19
CA VAL A 109 -0.95 -9.05 21.24
C VAL A 109 -1.24 -9.53 19.84
N THR A 110 -1.51 -8.61 18.93
CA THR A 110 -1.62 -8.92 17.50
C THR A 110 -0.50 -8.20 16.76
N PHE A 111 0.42 -8.96 16.21
CA PHE A 111 1.45 -8.46 15.30
C PHE A 111 0.85 -8.31 13.92
N SER A 112 0.95 -7.13 13.33
CA SER A 112 0.40 -6.87 12.00
C SER A 112 1.38 -6.10 11.14
N GLY A 113 1.22 -6.24 9.83
CA GLY A 113 2.10 -5.57 8.89
C GLY A 113 1.79 -5.94 7.45
N LYS A 114 2.75 -5.67 6.56
CA LYS A 114 2.57 -5.88 5.13
C LYS A 114 3.84 -6.44 4.50
N LEU A 115 3.67 -7.39 3.60
CA LEU A 115 4.72 -7.94 2.75
C LEU A 115 4.40 -7.63 1.28
N THR A 116 5.37 -7.09 0.56
CA THR A 116 5.27 -6.79 -0.86
C THR A 116 6.46 -7.39 -1.63
N SER A 117 6.29 -7.60 -2.91
CA SER A 117 7.38 -7.91 -3.83
C SER A 117 7.34 -6.92 -4.97
N ASN A 118 8.43 -6.20 -5.21
CA ASN A 118 8.51 -5.13 -6.21
C ASN A 118 7.31 -4.15 -6.12
N GLY A 119 6.90 -3.78 -4.90
CA GLY A 119 5.78 -2.88 -4.64
C GLY A 119 4.38 -3.52 -4.73
N GLN A 120 4.27 -4.76 -5.23
CA GLN A 120 3.00 -5.48 -5.33
C GLN A 120 2.74 -6.35 -4.09
N PRO A 121 1.49 -6.48 -3.62
CA PRO A 121 1.16 -7.33 -2.48
C PRO A 121 1.60 -8.78 -2.68
N LEU A 122 2.30 -9.36 -1.70
CA LEU A 122 2.64 -10.79 -1.73
C LEU A 122 1.64 -11.57 -0.85
N ALA A 123 0.72 -12.27 -1.50
CA ALA A 123 -0.34 -13.02 -0.84
C ALA A 123 0.08 -14.44 -0.45
N ASN A 124 -0.56 -14.98 0.59
CA ASN A 124 -0.36 -16.35 1.08
C ASN A 124 1.08 -16.68 1.52
N ALA A 125 1.90 -15.67 1.74
CA ALA A 125 3.28 -15.79 2.19
C ALA A 125 3.34 -15.98 3.71
N LEU A 126 4.20 -16.87 4.18
CA LEU A 126 4.36 -17.17 5.60
C LEU A 126 5.32 -16.16 6.24
N VAL A 127 4.83 -15.41 7.22
CA VAL A 127 5.61 -14.45 8.01
C VAL A 127 5.80 -15.01 9.42
N TYR A 128 7.01 -14.94 9.92
CA TYR A 128 7.38 -15.33 11.28
C TYR A 128 7.61 -14.10 12.13
N ILE A 129 7.16 -14.15 13.37
CA ILE A 129 7.53 -13.21 14.42
C ILE A 129 8.55 -13.93 15.30
N LYS A 130 9.68 -13.29 15.50
CA LYS A 130 10.80 -13.82 16.30
C LYS A 130 11.26 -12.78 17.31
N GLU A 131 11.92 -13.25 18.33
CA GLU A 131 12.65 -12.44 19.28
C GLU A 131 14.15 -12.58 18.99
N ASP A 132 14.83 -11.45 18.92
CA ASP A 132 16.27 -11.34 18.69
C ASP A 132 16.98 -11.44 20.05
N ASP A 133 17.63 -12.55 20.32
CA ASP A 133 18.45 -12.74 21.51
C ASP A 133 19.95 -12.59 21.16
N PRO A 134 20.65 -11.57 21.66
CA PRO A 134 22.05 -11.32 21.30
C PRO A 134 23.01 -12.41 21.73
N LEU A 135 22.59 -13.35 22.56
CA LEU A 135 23.47 -14.40 23.17
C LEU A 135 23.02 -15.82 22.77
N LEU A 136 21.79 -16.01 22.35
CA LEU A 136 21.20 -17.30 22.01
C LEU A 136 20.58 -17.24 20.60
N PRO A 137 20.25 -18.37 19.98
CA PRO A 137 19.49 -18.36 18.73
C PRO A 137 18.13 -17.69 18.91
N ASP A 138 17.72 -16.89 17.92
CA ASP A 138 16.44 -16.19 17.90
C ASP A 138 15.26 -17.11 18.20
N GLN A 139 14.42 -16.68 19.12
CA GLN A 139 13.28 -17.47 19.54
C GLN A 139 12.07 -17.26 18.64
N PHE A 140 11.41 -18.34 18.30
CA PHE A 140 10.14 -18.31 17.59
C PHE A 140 9.01 -17.88 18.54
N ILE A 141 8.26 -16.86 18.14
CA ILE A 141 7.10 -16.32 18.88
C ILE A 141 5.80 -16.81 18.25
N ALA A 142 5.59 -16.49 16.98
CA ALA A 142 4.36 -16.84 16.25
C ALA A 142 4.58 -16.77 14.73
N ASN A 143 3.63 -17.26 13.96
CA ASN A 143 3.60 -17.07 12.52
C ASN A 143 2.19 -16.90 11.98
N GLY A 144 2.09 -16.43 10.75
CA GLY A 144 0.83 -16.32 10.02
C GLY A 144 1.07 -16.01 8.56
N LYS A 145 0.00 -16.16 7.77
CA LYS A 145 0.06 -15.90 6.33
C LYS A 145 -0.49 -14.53 5.99
N THR A 146 0.04 -13.93 4.94
CA THR A 146 -0.50 -12.72 4.33
C THR A 146 -1.80 -13.02 3.59
N ASN A 147 -2.73 -12.07 3.60
CA ASN A 147 -3.95 -12.09 2.80
C ASN A 147 -3.70 -11.62 1.35
N SER A 148 -4.76 -11.50 0.53
CA SER A 148 -4.69 -11.03 -0.87
C SER A 148 -4.08 -9.63 -1.03
N ASN A 149 -4.09 -8.80 0.01
CA ASN A 149 -3.50 -7.46 0.00
C ASN A 149 -2.07 -7.43 0.56
N GLY A 150 -1.47 -8.59 0.80
CA GLY A 150 -0.15 -8.73 1.41
C GLY A 150 -0.11 -8.40 2.90
N ILE A 151 -1.26 -8.26 3.56
CA ILE A 151 -1.35 -7.90 4.98
C ILE A 151 -1.36 -9.17 5.82
N PHE A 152 -0.55 -9.20 6.88
CA PHE A 152 -0.61 -10.23 7.92
C PHE A 152 -1.18 -9.66 9.23
N SER A 153 -1.80 -10.53 10.01
CA SER A 153 -2.33 -10.25 11.36
C SER A 153 -2.18 -11.52 12.19
N ILE A 154 -1.20 -11.52 13.10
CA ILE A 154 -0.73 -12.71 13.82
C ILE A 154 -1.01 -12.51 15.32
N PRO A 155 -2.04 -13.15 15.87
CA PRO A 155 -2.30 -13.10 17.29
C PRO A 155 -1.27 -13.94 18.07
N TRP A 156 -0.81 -13.41 19.17
CA TRP A 156 0.03 -14.10 20.13
C TRP A 156 -0.44 -13.84 21.55
N ARG A 157 -0.51 -14.87 22.36
CA ARG A 157 -0.82 -14.75 23.78
C ARG A 157 0.45 -14.91 24.59
N VAL A 158 0.74 -13.91 25.43
CA VAL A 158 1.88 -13.95 26.32
C VAL A 158 1.77 -15.15 27.26
N THR A 159 2.74 -16.04 27.22
CA THR A 159 2.75 -17.26 28.05
C THR A 159 2.97 -16.90 29.51
N PRO A 160 2.24 -17.48 30.46
CA PRO A 160 2.51 -17.31 31.87
C PRO A 160 3.98 -17.70 32.21
N GLY A 161 4.65 -16.87 33.02
CA GLY A 161 6.04 -17.06 33.37
C GLY A 161 7.04 -16.21 32.58
N LEU A 162 6.65 -15.70 31.39
CA LEU A 162 7.40 -14.68 30.67
C LEU A 162 7.07 -13.30 31.27
N VAL A 163 7.78 -12.91 32.30
CA VAL A 163 7.52 -11.65 33.02
C VAL A 163 8.82 -10.93 33.33
N GLU A 164 8.76 -9.59 33.28
CA GLU A 164 9.93 -8.71 33.52
C GLU A 164 11.07 -8.95 32.52
N LEU A 165 10.68 -9.47 31.32
CA LEU A 165 11.60 -9.67 30.20
C LEU A 165 11.37 -8.58 29.15
N ASP A 166 12.46 -8.12 28.61
CA ASP A 166 12.46 -7.23 27.45
C ASP A 166 12.66 -8.10 26.21
N PHE A 167 11.75 -7.98 25.25
CA PHE A 167 11.77 -8.68 23.99
C PHE A 167 12.14 -7.73 22.86
N ASP A 168 13.10 -8.08 22.06
CA ASP A 168 13.44 -7.43 20.80
C ASP A 168 12.73 -8.16 19.65
N ILE A 169 11.51 -7.72 19.33
CA ILE A 169 10.62 -8.38 18.38
C ILE A 169 10.89 -7.89 16.95
N TYR A 170 10.99 -8.82 16.02
CA TYR A 170 11.06 -8.54 14.59
C TYR A 170 10.21 -9.52 13.77
N ALA A 171 9.90 -9.13 12.54
CA ALA A 171 9.23 -10.01 11.57
C ALA A 171 10.20 -10.45 10.49
N VAL A 172 10.05 -11.68 10.02
CA VAL A 172 10.83 -12.23 8.92
C VAL A 172 9.94 -13.02 7.95
N PHE A 173 10.17 -12.79 6.67
CA PHE A 173 9.79 -13.66 5.59
C PHE A 173 11.05 -14.39 5.12
N GLU A 174 11.09 -15.69 5.28
CA GLU A 174 12.21 -16.49 4.81
C GLU A 174 12.13 -16.64 3.28
N GLU A 175 13.29 -16.69 2.65
CA GLU A 175 13.34 -16.86 1.19
C GLU A 175 12.70 -18.18 0.73
N ASP A 176 12.18 -18.17 -0.48
CA ASP A 176 11.75 -19.36 -1.20
C ASP A 176 12.45 -19.46 -2.58
N SER A 177 11.94 -20.29 -3.47
CA SER A 177 12.51 -20.45 -4.82
C SER A 177 12.35 -19.20 -5.68
N THR A 178 11.43 -18.31 -5.37
CA THR A 178 10.99 -17.18 -6.20
C THR A 178 11.33 -15.83 -5.58
N TYR A 179 11.20 -15.72 -4.25
CA TYR A 179 11.26 -14.48 -3.49
C TYR A 179 12.45 -14.45 -2.53
N ALA A 180 13.11 -13.31 -2.45
CA ALA A 180 14.22 -13.09 -1.53
C ALA A 180 13.73 -12.93 -0.09
N ARG A 181 14.59 -13.20 0.89
CA ARG A 181 14.33 -13.00 2.31
C ARG A 181 14.09 -11.52 2.62
N ALA A 182 13.13 -11.22 3.50
CA ALA A 182 12.91 -9.88 4.05
C ALA A 182 12.82 -9.93 5.58
N VAL A 183 13.41 -8.93 6.24
CA VAL A 183 13.45 -8.81 7.70
C VAL A 183 13.18 -7.37 8.09
N THR A 184 12.43 -7.15 9.16
CA THR A 184 12.22 -5.82 9.73
C THR A 184 13.33 -5.45 10.72
N THR A 185 13.41 -4.20 11.10
CA THR A 185 14.10 -3.79 12.32
C THR A 185 13.40 -4.34 13.55
N THR A 186 14.13 -4.51 14.64
CA THR A 186 13.58 -4.90 15.94
C THR A 186 12.76 -3.77 16.57
N GLN A 187 11.74 -4.15 17.35
CA GLN A 187 10.95 -3.25 18.19
C GLN A 187 10.91 -3.83 19.61
N GLN A 188 11.13 -2.99 20.59
CA GLN A 188 11.16 -3.43 21.99
C GLN A 188 9.77 -3.56 22.57
N MET A 189 9.54 -4.63 23.33
CA MET A 189 8.31 -4.89 24.06
C MET A 189 8.63 -5.51 25.40
N LYS A 190 8.12 -4.91 26.48
CA LYS A 190 8.31 -5.44 27.84
C LYS A 190 7.09 -6.27 28.26
N VAL A 191 7.33 -7.42 28.88
CA VAL A 191 6.28 -8.21 29.54
C VAL A 191 6.29 -7.93 31.02
N GLU A 192 5.22 -7.35 31.54
CA GLU A 192 5.07 -6.92 32.94
C GLU A 192 4.14 -7.85 33.72
N LYS A 193 4.29 -7.83 35.05
CA LYS A 193 3.33 -8.44 35.97
C LYS A 193 2.17 -7.52 36.26
N TYR A 194 1.02 -8.10 36.49
CA TYR A 194 -0.06 -7.33 37.14
C TYR A 194 0.38 -6.97 38.56
N TRP A 195 0.13 -5.72 38.92
CA TRP A 195 0.28 -5.29 40.29
C TRP A 195 -0.75 -5.99 41.16
N SER A 196 -0.37 -6.41 42.36
CA SER A 196 -1.24 -7.01 43.36
C SER A 196 -1.01 -6.38 44.71
N GLU A 197 -2.08 -6.14 45.42
CA GLU A 197 -2.06 -5.60 46.80
C GLU A 197 -2.77 -6.57 47.73
N VAL A 198 -2.15 -6.77 48.91
CA VAL A 198 -2.76 -7.51 49.99
C VAL A 198 -2.87 -6.55 51.20
N SER A 199 -4.08 -6.38 51.70
CA SER A 199 -4.31 -5.57 52.87
C SER A 199 -4.93 -6.41 53.99
N LEU A 200 -4.42 -6.25 55.21
CA LEU A 200 -4.98 -6.84 56.39
C LEU A 200 -5.86 -5.77 57.08
N HIS A 201 -7.18 -5.96 57.03
CA HIS A 201 -8.11 -4.94 57.47
C HIS A 201 -8.34 -4.90 58.99
N SER A 202 -8.29 -6.06 59.65
CA SER A 202 -8.41 -6.13 61.11
C SER A 202 -7.70 -7.35 61.66
N PHE A 203 -7.06 -7.16 62.76
CA PHE A 203 -6.51 -8.22 63.59
C PHE A 203 -6.56 -7.79 65.05
N PRO A 204 -6.72 -8.67 66.01
CA PRO A 204 -6.78 -8.33 67.40
C PRO A 204 -5.44 -7.72 67.86
N GLN A 205 -5.52 -6.66 68.70
CA GLN A 205 -4.33 -6.00 69.28
C GLN A 205 -3.64 -6.87 70.34
N SER A 206 -4.39 -7.83 70.85
CA SER A 206 -3.89 -8.81 71.84
C SER A 206 -4.67 -10.12 71.70
N ALA A 207 -4.06 -11.23 72.03
CA ALA A 207 -4.65 -12.55 72.09
C ALA A 207 -4.14 -13.28 73.33
N ASN A 208 -4.99 -14.11 73.91
CA ASN A 208 -4.57 -14.98 75.01
C ASN A 208 -3.97 -16.29 74.47
N ILE A 209 -3.19 -16.97 75.27
CA ILE A 209 -2.67 -18.28 74.92
C ILE A 209 -3.86 -19.24 74.74
N GLY A 210 -3.99 -19.80 73.50
CA GLY A 210 -5.08 -20.70 73.11
C GLY A 210 -6.23 -20.08 72.28
N ASP A 211 -6.21 -18.77 72.01
CA ASP A 211 -7.13 -18.14 71.07
C ASP A 211 -6.82 -18.62 69.64
N THR A 212 -7.87 -18.87 68.83
CA THR A 212 -7.78 -19.33 67.42
C THR A 212 -8.41 -18.33 66.47
#